data_8cae402bd519d8b15d6da740295879fe
#
_entry.id   8cae402bd519d8b15d6da740295879fe
#
_cell.length_a   1.000
_cell.length_b   1.000
_cell.length_c   1.000
_cell.angle_alpha   90.00
_cell.angle_beta   90.00
_cell.angle_gamma   90.00
#
_symmetry.space_group_name_H-M   'P 1'
#
loop_
_entity.id
_entity.type
_entity.pdbx_description
1 polymer ?
#
loop_
_entity_poly.entity_id
_entity_poly.type
_entity_poly.pdbx_seq_one_letter_code
_entity_poly.pdbx_strand_id
1 'polypeptide(L)'
;VPQHVWRINLDTPEEAHQNLSFGAADRWWEQTDLTKLILASNKLQCLSEDVKLLPALTVLDVHDNQLTSLPPALGQLENLQKLDVSHNKLKSIPEELLQLSHLKSLLLHHNELSLLPDGFGQLVSLEELDVSNNHLTDIPTSFALLINLVRLNLACNQLQSLPADLSAMKSLRQLDCTKNYLETVPSKLATMASLEQLYLRKNKLRSLPEFPSCKLLKELHAGENQIEIVNAENLKHLISLSVLELRDNKIKSVPDEITLLQKLERLDLSNNDISRLPYTLGNLPHLKFLALEGNPLRTIRRDLLQKGTQELLKYLRSKIQDDVTSSNEEPPVTAMTLPSESRINMHAITTLKLLEYSEKQAAMIPDEMFNAVSSNPVTTVNFSKNQLSEVPPRIVELKDSVCDVSLAFNKISSVSPQLCMLHKLTHLDLRNNFLTSLPEEMEALTRLQIINLSFNRLKVFPSVLYHIPALETILLANNQVGAIDPLQLQKMDKLGTLDLQNNDLLQVPPELGNCETLRTLLLEGNPFRTPRAAILAKGTAAVLEYLRSRIPT
;
A
#
# COMPACT_ATOMS: atom_id res chain seq x y z
N VAL A 1 -23.54 -14.47 -26.40
CA VAL A 1 -24.82 -13.77 -26.17
C VAL A 1 -25.78 -14.23 -27.25
N PRO A 2 -27.02 -14.68 -26.92
CA PRO A 2 -28.01 -15.07 -27.90
C PRO A 2 -28.34 -13.94 -28.87
N GLN A 3 -28.54 -14.25 -30.15
CA GLN A 3 -28.76 -13.22 -31.20
C GLN A 3 -29.97 -12.31 -30.94
N HIS A 4 -31.03 -12.84 -30.32
CA HIS A 4 -32.21 -12.05 -30.02
C HIS A 4 -31.97 -10.89 -29.06
N VAL A 5 -30.93 -10.95 -28.23
CA VAL A 5 -30.56 -9.83 -27.31
C VAL A 5 -30.13 -8.61 -28.08
N TRP A 6 -29.41 -8.79 -29.22
CA TRP A 6 -28.98 -7.67 -30.06
C TRP A 6 -30.11 -7.01 -30.84
N ARG A 7 -31.19 -7.74 -31.06
CA ARG A 7 -32.33 -7.32 -31.87
C ARG A 7 -33.54 -6.85 -31.06
N ILE A 8 -33.41 -6.83 -29.72
CA ILE A 8 -34.54 -6.54 -28.81
C ILE A 8 -35.27 -5.24 -29.09
N ASN A 9 -34.60 -4.23 -29.66
CA ASN A 9 -35.17 -2.95 -30.01
C ASN A 9 -35.68 -2.90 -31.47
N LEU A 10 -35.42 -3.94 -32.26
CA LEU A 10 -35.77 -4.00 -33.69
C LEU A 10 -36.90 -4.95 -33.99
N ASP A 11 -37.02 -6.02 -33.20
CA ASP A 11 -38.01 -7.06 -33.44
C ASP A 11 -39.35 -6.64 -32.84
N THR A 12 -40.35 -6.43 -33.69
CA THR A 12 -41.72 -6.39 -33.23
C THR A 12 -42.16 -7.80 -32.89
N PRO A 13 -42.82 -8.03 -31.75
CA PRO A 13 -43.34 -9.36 -31.43
C PRO A 13 -44.24 -9.86 -32.58
N GLU A 14 -44.01 -11.10 -33.05
CA GLU A 14 -44.83 -11.67 -34.14
C GLU A 14 -46.33 -11.66 -33.82
N GLU A 15 -46.68 -11.67 -32.55
CA GLU A 15 -48.08 -11.57 -32.07
C GLU A 15 -48.68 -10.17 -32.20
N ALA A 16 -47.86 -9.13 -32.39
CA ALA A 16 -48.38 -7.74 -32.57
C ALA A 16 -49.16 -7.58 -33.86
N HIS A 17 -49.02 -8.46 -34.83
CA HIS A 17 -49.76 -8.43 -36.09
C HIS A 17 -51.11 -9.15 -36.01
N GLN A 18 -51.43 -9.88 -34.94
CA GLN A 18 -52.61 -10.72 -34.88
C GLN A 18 -53.67 -10.31 -33.85
N ASN A 19 -53.43 -9.42 -32.91
CA ASN A 19 -54.43 -9.06 -31.91
C ASN A 19 -54.40 -7.59 -31.52
N LEU A 20 -55.38 -6.84 -32.02
CA LEU A 20 -55.74 -5.49 -31.59
C LEU A 20 -56.60 -5.52 -30.28
N SER A 21 -56.54 -6.55 -29.49
CA SER A 21 -57.30 -6.63 -28.23
C SER A 21 -56.55 -5.91 -27.11
N PHE A 22 -57.16 -4.84 -26.65
CA PHE A 22 -56.75 -4.05 -25.49
C PHE A 22 -56.76 -4.92 -24.21
N GLY A 23 -55.61 -5.38 -23.75
CA GLY A 23 -55.58 -6.09 -22.48
C GLY A 23 -54.37 -6.92 -22.16
N ALA A 24 -53.24 -6.78 -22.84
CA ALA A 24 -52.02 -7.50 -22.49
C ALA A 24 -50.90 -6.53 -22.13
N ALA A 25 -50.12 -6.93 -21.15
CA ALA A 25 -49.00 -6.20 -20.58
C ALA A 25 -47.80 -5.95 -21.54
N ASP A 26 -47.94 -6.33 -22.84
CA ASP A 26 -46.86 -6.32 -23.82
C ASP A 26 -47.24 -5.52 -25.06
N ARG A 27 -47.49 -4.22 -24.87
CA ARG A 27 -47.59 -3.31 -26.01
C ARG A 27 -46.18 -2.99 -26.47
N TRP A 28 -45.75 -3.55 -27.62
CA TRP A 28 -44.40 -3.34 -28.17
C TRP A 28 -44.07 -1.85 -28.38
N TRP A 29 -45.04 -0.98 -28.61
CA TRP A 29 -44.85 0.47 -28.71
C TRP A 29 -44.74 1.19 -27.38
N GLU A 30 -44.99 0.52 -26.27
CA GLU A 30 -44.74 1.00 -24.90
C GLU A 30 -43.42 0.48 -24.35
N GLN A 31 -42.74 -0.43 -25.05
CA GLN A 31 -41.41 -0.92 -24.67
C GLN A 31 -40.40 0.20 -24.83
N THR A 32 -39.67 0.50 -23.77
CA THR A 32 -38.56 1.43 -23.84
C THR A 32 -37.35 0.71 -24.42
N ASP A 33 -36.59 1.42 -25.24
CA ASP A 33 -35.34 0.92 -25.79
C ASP A 33 -34.38 0.49 -24.67
N LEU A 34 -33.59 -0.57 -24.94
CA LEU A 34 -32.58 -1.06 -24.02
C LEU A 34 -31.51 0.00 -23.84
N THR A 35 -31.41 0.55 -22.62
CA THR A 35 -30.43 1.58 -22.27
C THR A 35 -29.24 1.06 -21.49
N LYS A 36 -29.38 -0.11 -20.87
CA LYS A 36 -28.31 -0.72 -20.07
C LYS A 36 -28.19 -2.20 -20.39
N LEU A 37 -27.00 -2.64 -20.74
CA LEU A 37 -26.66 -4.04 -20.99
C LEU A 37 -25.51 -4.45 -20.09
N ILE A 38 -25.76 -5.41 -19.20
CA ILE A 38 -24.79 -5.94 -18.26
C ILE A 38 -24.56 -7.41 -18.56
N LEU A 39 -23.38 -7.75 -19.04
CA LEU A 39 -22.96 -9.10 -19.40
C LEU A 39 -21.72 -9.51 -18.58
N ALA A 40 -21.51 -8.88 -17.45
CA ALA A 40 -20.36 -9.09 -16.59
C ALA A 40 -20.29 -10.53 -16.02
N SER A 41 -19.06 -10.96 -15.69
CA SER A 41 -18.78 -12.24 -15.03
C SER A 41 -19.33 -13.45 -15.81
N ASN A 42 -19.02 -13.50 -17.10
CA ASN A 42 -19.33 -14.57 -18.02
C ASN A 42 -18.04 -15.15 -18.64
N LYS A 43 -18.19 -15.95 -19.68
CA LYS A 43 -17.07 -16.55 -20.44
C LYS A 43 -17.04 -16.04 -21.89
N LEU A 44 -17.43 -14.81 -22.11
CA LEU A 44 -17.48 -14.23 -23.45
C LEU A 44 -16.07 -14.06 -24.02
N GLN A 45 -15.81 -14.64 -25.17
CA GLN A 45 -14.54 -14.52 -25.89
C GLN A 45 -14.55 -13.39 -26.91
N CYS A 46 -15.73 -13.04 -27.40
CA CYS A 46 -15.94 -11.95 -28.34
C CYS A 46 -17.28 -11.26 -28.08
N LEU A 47 -17.37 -10.02 -28.50
CA LEU A 47 -18.60 -9.24 -28.52
C LEU A 47 -19.02 -9.11 -30.00
N SER A 48 -20.32 -9.32 -30.28
CA SER A 48 -20.84 -9.28 -31.66
C SER A 48 -20.83 -7.86 -32.23
N GLU A 49 -20.59 -7.73 -33.54
CA GLU A 49 -20.82 -6.50 -34.30
C GLU A 49 -22.29 -6.04 -34.27
N ASP A 50 -23.22 -6.93 -33.91
CA ASP A 50 -24.63 -6.62 -33.74
C ASP A 50 -24.92 -5.69 -32.56
N VAL A 51 -23.93 -5.40 -31.71
CA VAL A 51 -24.05 -4.42 -30.63
C VAL A 51 -24.53 -3.04 -31.14
N LYS A 52 -24.20 -2.70 -32.39
CA LYS A 52 -24.67 -1.49 -33.10
C LYS A 52 -26.20 -1.39 -33.23
N LEU A 53 -26.91 -2.52 -33.11
CA LEU A 53 -28.35 -2.59 -33.18
C LEU A 53 -29.04 -2.10 -31.89
N LEU A 54 -28.27 -1.70 -30.88
CA LEU A 54 -28.74 -1.16 -29.61
C LEU A 54 -28.32 0.31 -29.44
N PRO A 55 -28.79 1.24 -30.31
CA PRO A 55 -28.32 2.63 -30.34
C PRO A 55 -28.69 3.45 -29.11
N ALA A 56 -29.66 3.00 -28.31
CA ALA A 56 -30.09 3.67 -27.10
C ALA A 56 -29.25 3.33 -25.88
N LEU A 57 -28.25 2.43 -26.00
CA LEU A 57 -27.38 2.07 -24.88
C LEU A 57 -26.64 3.28 -24.33
N THR A 58 -26.79 3.47 -23.04
CA THR A 58 -26.01 4.44 -22.25
C THR A 58 -24.96 3.76 -21.37
N VAL A 59 -25.20 2.49 -21.00
CA VAL A 59 -24.27 1.70 -20.19
C VAL A 59 -24.08 0.32 -20.83
N LEU A 60 -22.83 -0.01 -21.10
CA LEU A 60 -22.41 -1.36 -21.49
C LEU A 60 -21.36 -1.86 -20.51
N ASP A 61 -21.66 -2.95 -19.85
CA ASP A 61 -20.80 -3.58 -18.88
C ASP A 61 -20.52 -5.04 -19.30
N VAL A 62 -19.28 -5.31 -19.70
CA VAL A 62 -18.80 -6.62 -20.11
C VAL A 62 -17.55 -7.02 -19.32
N HIS A 63 -17.39 -6.47 -18.10
CA HIS A 63 -16.25 -6.79 -17.27
C HIS A 63 -16.22 -8.27 -16.84
N ASP A 64 -15.05 -8.74 -16.48
CA ASP A 64 -14.82 -10.12 -16.01
C ASP A 64 -15.32 -11.15 -17.04
N ASN A 65 -14.76 -11.08 -18.23
CA ASN A 65 -14.95 -12.02 -19.33
C ASN A 65 -13.58 -12.45 -19.89
N GLN A 66 -13.57 -12.99 -21.11
CA GLN A 66 -12.36 -13.45 -21.80
C GLN A 66 -12.18 -12.73 -23.15
N LEU A 67 -12.64 -11.51 -23.26
CA LEU A 67 -12.57 -10.74 -24.50
C LEU A 67 -11.11 -10.45 -24.89
N THR A 68 -10.74 -10.78 -26.10
CA THR A 68 -9.40 -10.51 -26.66
C THR A 68 -9.38 -9.26 -27.54
N SER A 69 -10.54 -8.82 -28.02
CA SER A 69 -10.74 -7.61 -28.83
C SER A 69 -12.14 -7.06 -28.64
N LEU A 70 -12.33 -5.81 -29.04
CA LEU A 70 -13.63 -5.15 -29.09
C LEU A 70 -14.03 -4.93 -30.57
N PRO A 71 -15.32 -5.09 -30.91
CA PRO A 71 -15.77 -4.86 -32.28
C PRO A 71 -15.75 -3.37 -32.61
N PRO A 72 -15.35 -2.97 -33.83
CA PRO A 72 -15.44 -1.57 -34.30
C PRO A 72 -16.84 -0.98 -34.19
N ALA A 73 -17.88 -1.81 -34.29
CA ALA A 73 -19.27 -1.39 -34.15
C ALA A 73 -19.62 -0.69 -32.83
N LEU A 74 -18.81 -0.87 -31.79
CA LEU A 74 -18.97 -0.11 -30.53
C LEU A 74 -18.92 1.41 -30.75
N GLY A 75 -18.15 1.89 -31.72
CA GLY A 75 -18.06 3.29 -32.07
C GLY A 75 -19.37 3.89 -32.59
N GLN A 76 -20.35 3.08 -32.97
CA GLN A 76 -21.67 3.50 -33.44
C GLN A 76 -22.68 3.73 -32.30
N LEU A 77 -22.32 3.41 -31.05
CA LEU A 77 -23.19 3.64 -29.90
C LEU A 77 -23.09 5.07 -29.39
N GLU A 78 -23.62 6.01 -30.14
CA GLU A 78 -23.47 7.46 -29.92
C GLU A 78 -23.96 7.94 -28.54
N ASN A 79 -24.91 7.22 -27.92
CA ASN A 79 -25.45 7.56 -26.60
C ASN A 79 -24.70 6.92 -25.43
N LEU A 80 -23.65 6.13 -25.70
CA LEU A 80 -22.93 5.44 -24.66
C LEU A 80 -22.20 6.42 -23.75
N GLN A 81 -22.48 6.32 -22.45
CA GLN A 81 -21.89 7.16 -21.41
C GLN A 81 -20.92 6.38 -20.52
N LYS A 82 -21.17 5.08 -20.33
CA LYS A 82 -20.30 4.22 -19.54
C LYS A 82 -20.00 2.93 -20.27
N LEU A 83 -18.72 2.62 -20.41
CA LEU A 83 -18.21 1.37 -20.94
C LEU A 83 -17.25 0.73 -19.92
N ASP A 84 -17.61 -0.45 -19.45
CA ASP A 84 -16.76 -1.26 -18.58
C ASP A 84 -16.35 -2.54 -19.32
N VAL A 85 -15.09 -2.61 -19.69
CA VAL A 85 -14.46 -3.78 -20.32
C VAL A 85 -13.29 -4.28 -19.48
N SER A 86 -13.26 -3.93 -18.21
CA SER A 86 -12.21 -4.36 -17.27
C SER A 86 -12.20 -5.86 -17.06
N HIS A 87 -11.07 -6.38 -16.56
CA HIS A 87 -10.91 -7.82 -16.31
C HIS A 87 -11.20 -8.68 -17.55
N ASN A 88 -10.55 -8.35 -18.65
CA ASN A 88 -10.57 -9.11 -19.90
C ASN A 88 -9.11 -9.38 -20.37
N LYS A 89 -8.93 -9.73 -21.63
CA LYS A 89 -7.63 -10.03 -22.25
C LYS A 89 -7.37 -9.12 -23.47
N LEU A 90 -7.85 -7.88 -23.39
CA LEU A 90 -7.70 -6.93 -24.49
C LEU A 90 -6.25 -6.52 -24.66
N LYS A 91 -5.74 -6.61 -25.88
CA LYS A 91 -4.39 -6.16 -26.26
C LYS A 91 -4.34 -4.79 -26.89
N SER A 92 -5.48 -4.37 -27.44
CA SER A 92 -5.67 -3.05 -28.07
C SER A 92 -7.13 -2.63 -28.00
N ILE A 93 -7.39 -1.37 -28.29
CA ILE A 93 -8.73 -0.80 -28.46
C ILE A 93 -8.88 -0.36 -29.91
N PRO A 94 -10.07 -0.59 -30.53
CA PRO A 94 -10.31 -0.12 -31.88
C PRO A 94 -10.39 1.41 -31.94
N GLU A 95 -9.86 2.02 -33.00
CA GLU A 95 -9.90 3.47 -33.18
C GLU A 95 -11.32 4.02 -33.28
N GLU A 96 -12.28 3.22 -33.76
CA GLU A 96 -13.68 3.55 -33.86
C GLU A 96 -14.30 3.89 -32.49
N LEU A 97 -13.75 3.32 -31.39
CA LEU A 97 -14.18 3.65 -30.03
C LEU A 97 -14.02 5.14 -29.72
N LEU A 98 -13.05 5.80 -30.34
CA LEU A 98 -12.77 7.23 -30.16
C LEU A 98 -13.87 8.14 -30.70
N GLN A 99 -14.83 7.61 -31.47
CA GLN A 99 -16.00 8.33 -31.98
C GLN A 99 -17.09 8.55 -30.91
N LEU A 100 -16.97 7.90 -29.74
CA LEU A 100 -17.94 7.97 -28.65
C LEU A 100 -17.85 9.32 -27.91
N SER A 101 -18.36 10.37 -28.50
CA SER A 101 -18.25 11.75 -27.99
C SER A 101 -18.98 12.02 -26.68
N HIS A 102 -19.93 11.16 -26.27
CA HIS A 102 -20.68 11.27 -25.02
C HIS A 102 -20.18 10.34 -23.92
N LEU A 103 -19.13 9.57 -24.20
CA LEU A 103 -18.57 8.64 -23.20
C LEU A 103 -17.96 9.41 -22.02
N LYS A 104 -18.45 9.12 -20.82
CA LYS A 104 -18.05 9.77 -19.57
C LYS A 104 -17.15 8.88 -18.70
N SER A 105 -17.40 7.58 -18.70
CA SER A 105 -16.64 6.61 -17.92
C SER A 105 -16.16 5.47 -18.80
N LEU A 106 -14.85 5.26 -18.84
CA LEU A 106 -14.22 4.18 -19.57
C LEU A 106 -13.30 3.39 -18.62
N LEU A 107 -13.67 2.14 -18.36
CA LEU A 107 -12.93 1.24 -17.48
C LEU A 107 -12.27 0.13 -18.32
N LEU A 108 -10.95 0.21 -18.41
CA LEU A 108 -10.08 -0.69 -19.19
C LEU A 108 -9.09 -1.46 -18.31
N HIS A 109 -9.21 -1.34 -16.99
CA HIS A 109 -8.24 -1.93 -16.06
C HIS A 109 -8.24 -3.45 -16.10
N HIS A 110 -7.12 -4.06 -15.71
CA HIS A 110 -6.94 -5.51 -15.74
C HIS A 110 -7.16 -6.12 -17.14
N ASN A 111 -6.42 -5.60 -18.11
CA ASN A 111 -6.31 -6.13 -19.46
C ASN A 111 -4.82 -6.33 -19.83
N GLU A 112 -4.53 -6.52 -21.09
CA GLU A 112 -3.17 -6.73 -21.63
C GLU A 112 -2.77 -5.60 -22.59
N LEU A 113 -3.30 -4.39 -22.39
CA LEU A 113 -3.03 -3.25 -23.28
C LEU A 113 -1.56 -2.82 -23.17
N SER A 114 -0.86 -2.77 -24.29
CA SER A 114 0.52 -2.29 -24.37
C SER A 114 0.62 -0.84 -24.86
N LEU A 115 -0.40 -0.35 -25.55
CA LEU A 115 -0.51 1.03 -26.03
C LEU A 115 -1.97 1.45 -26.15
N LEU A 116 -2.19 2.75 -26.14
CA LEU A 116 -3.47 3.39 -26.44
C LEU A 116 -3.35 4.13 -27.77
N PRO A 117 -4.46 4.24 -28.56
CA PRO A 117 -4.44 4.99 -29.81
C PRO A 117 -4.02 6.46 -29.63
N ASP A 118 -3.26 6.98 -30.56
CA ASP A 118 -2.77 8.38 -30.51
C ASP A 118 -3.89 9.42 -30.43
N GLY A 119 -5.04 9.12 -31.06
CA GLY A 119 -6.23 9.98 -31.05
C GLY A 119 -7.08 9.89 -29.78
N PHE A 120 -6.61 9.28 -28.72
CA PHE A 120 -7.40 9.02 -27.49
C PHE A 120 -8.04 10.27 -26.89
N GLY A 121 -7.42 11.43 -27.08
CA GLY A 121 -7.96 12.73 -26.67
C GLY A 121 -9.25 13.16 -27.38
N GLN A 122 -9.72 12.45 -28.40
CA GLN A 122 -11.02 12.69 -29.04
C GLN A 122 -12.21 12.37 -28.12
N LEU A 123 -11.99 11.57 -27.08
CA LEU A 123 -13.00 11.26 -26.06
C LEU A 123 -13.19 12.43 -25.08
N VAL A 124 -13.56 13.57 -25.60
CA VAL A 124 -13.58 14.87 -24.89
C VAL A 124 -14.54 14.94 -23.71
N SER A 125 -15.57 14.08 -23.67
CA SER A 125 -16.55 14.04 -22.58
C SER A 125 -16.13 13.15 -21.42
N LEU A 126 -14.99 12.45 -21.52
CA LEU A 126 -14.51 11.57 -20.45
C LEU A 126 -14.31 12.34 -19.14
N GLU A 127 -14.90 11.81 -18.08
CA GLU A 127 -14.78 12.27 -16.70
C GLU A 127 -13.97 11.27 -15.84
N GLU A 128 -14.02 9.99 -16.21
CA GLU A 128 -13.32 8.91 -15.53
C GLU A 128 -12.66 7.95 -16.53
N LEU A 129 -11.36 7.73 -16.35
CA LEU A 129 -10.58 6.77 -17.12
C LEU A 129 -9.73 5.91 -16.18
N ASP A 130 -9.94 4.60 -16.24
CA ASP A 130 -9.11 3.64 -15.53
C ASP A 130 -8.45 2.67 -16.52
N VAL A 131 -7.15 2.80 -16.69
CA VAL A 131 -6.30 1.91 -17.50
C VAL A 131 -5.26 1.18 -16.66
N SER A 132 -5.52 1.09 -15.36
CA SER A 132 -4.61 0.43 -14.42
C SER A 132 -4.47 -1.08 -14.71
N ASN A 133 -3.39 -1.68 -14.22
CA ASN A 133 -3.13 -3.11 -14.40
C ASN A 133 -3.17 -3.53 -15.88
N ASN A 134 -2.38 -2.85 -16.69
CA ASN A 134 -2.10 -3.15 -18.08
C ASN A 134 -0.57 -3.19 -18.29
N HIS A 135 -0.11 -3.09 -19.53
CA HIS A 135 1.29 -3.10 -19.91
C HIS A 135 1.72 -1.83 -20.64
N LEU A 136 1.07 -0.70 -20.34
CA LEU A 136 1.34 0.57 -20.99
C LEU A 136 2.75 1.06 -20.67
N THR A 137 3.52 1.39 -21.70
CA THR A 137 4.86 1.99 -21.59
C THR A 137 4.82 3.50 -21.72
N ASP A 138 3.83 4.02 -22.44
CA ASP A 138 3.64 5.44 -22.72
C ASP A 138 2.16 5.82 -22.71
N ILE A 139 1.90 7.10 -22.60
CA ILE A 139 0.57 7.70 -22.69
C ILE A 139 0.55 8.64 -23.90
N PRO A 140 -0.50 8.58 -24.75
CA PRO A 140 -0.64 9.52 -25.86
C PRO A 140 -0.62 10.97 -25.40
N THR A 141 0.08 11.83 -26.12
CA THR A 141 0.11 13.28 -25.86
C THR A 141 -1.27 13.92 -25.99
N SER A 142 -2.16 13.30 -26.79
CA SER A 142 -3.56 13.73 -26.96
C SER A 142 -4.38 13.69 -25.65
N PHE A 143 -3.91 13.06 -24.59
CA PHE A 143 -4.53 13.12 -23.27
C PHE A 143 -4.70 14.56 -22.76
N ALA A 144 -3.86 15.48 -23.22
CA ALA A 144 -4.00 16.90 -22.93
C ALA A 144 -5.35 17.49 -23.38
N LEU A 145 -6.04 16.85 -24.34
CA LEU A 145 -7.36 17.26 -24.83
C LEU A 145 -8.52 16.78 -23.95
N LEU A 146 -8.26 15.90 -22.99
CA LEU A 146 -9.27 15.37 -22.06
C LEU A 146 -9.57 16.39 -20.94
N ILE A 147 -10.07 17.55 -21.33
CA ILE A 147 -10.27 18.70 -20.43
C ILE A 147 -11.34 18.49 -19.36
N ASN A 148 -12.24 17.53 -19.56
CA ASN A 148 -13.30 17.18 -18.60
C ASN A 148 -12.94 16.03 -17.68
N LEU A 149 -11.77 15.40 -17.87
CA LEU A 149 -11.36 14.26 -17.06
C LEU A 149 -11.12 14.70 -15.61
N VAL A 150 -11.79 14.00 -14.69
CA VAL A 150 -11.73 14.25 -13.24
C VAL A 150 -10.87 13.21 -12.53
N ARG A 151 -10.97 11.95 -12.96
CA ARG A 151 -10.21 10.83 -12.39
C ARG A 151 -9.45 10.09 -13.48
N LEU A 152 -8.13 9.96 -13.30
CA LEU A 152 -7.25 9.19 -14.17
C LEU A 152 -6.47 8.19 -13.34
N ASN A 153 -6.66 6.91 -13.61
CA ASN A 153 -5.92 5.83 -12.99
C ASN A 153 -4.99 5.13 -14.00
N LEU A 154 -3.69 5.30 -13.79
CA LEU A 154 -2.59 4.72 -14.59
C LEU A 154 -1.78 3.70 -13.79
N ALA A 155 -2.25 3.29 -12.62
CA ALA A 155 -1.51 2.43 -11.71
C ALA A 155 -1.16 1.07 -12.32
N CYS A 156 -0.09 0.46 -11.85
CA CYS A 156 0.31 -0.89 -12.23
C CYS A 156 0.48 -1.05 -13.76
N ASN A 157 1.23 -0.15 -14.36
CA ASN A 157 1.68 -0.20 -15.74
C ASN A 157 3.22 -0.20 -15.80
N GLN A 158 3.79 0.13 -16.94
CA GLN A 158 5.24 0.18 -17.18
C GLN A 158 5.71 1.57 -17.63
N LEU A 159 5.03 2.61 -17.17
CA LEU A 159 5.32 3.98 -17.56
C LEU A 159 6.67 4.44 -17.01
N GLN A 160 7.53 4.95 -17.87
CA GLN A 160 8.83 5.52 -17.49
C GLN A 160 8.78 7.04 -17.31
N SER A 161 7.82 7.69 -17.98
CA SER A 161 7.60 9.14 -17.91
C SER A 161 6.13 9.47 -18.13
N LEU A 162 5.75 10.67 -17.74
CA LEU A 162 4.44 11.26 -18.05
C LEU A 162 4.64 12.40 -19.04
N PRO A 163 3.75 12.58 -20.03
CA PRO A 163 3.86 13.71 -20.95
C PRO A 163 3.64 15.04 -20.22
N ALA A 164 4.44 16.05 -20.54
CA ALA A 164 4.37 17.36 -19.92
C ALA A 164 3.01 18.05 -20.15
N ASP A 165 2.35 17.74 -21.25
CA ASP A 165 1.08 18.35 -21.66
C ASP A 165 -0.12 17.90 -20.82
N LEU A 166 0.02 16.92 -19.94
CA LEU A 166 -0.99 16.55 -18.95
C LEU A 166 -1.46 17.74 -18.10
N SER A 167 -0.62 18.76 -17.95
CA SER A 167 -0.98 20.00 -17.25
C SER A 167 -2.17 20.75 -17.88
N ALA A 168 -2.50 20.47 -19.14
CA ALA A 168 -3.68 21.01 -19.81
C ALA A 168 -5.01 20.41 -19.33
N MET A 169 -4.98 19.30 -18.62
CA MET A 169 -6.16 18.63 -18.06
C MET A 169 -6.66 19.38 -16.82
N LYS A 170 -7.35 20.47 -17.05
CA LYS A 170 -7.73 21.45 -16.00
C LYS A 170 -8.75 20.95 -14.98
N SER A 171 -9.52 19.92 -15.33
CA SER A 171 -10.56 19.35 -14.46
C SER A 171 -10.05 18.18 -13.61
N LEU A 172 -8.80 17.74 -13.81
CA LEU A 172 -8.27 16.55 -13.14
C LEU A 172 -8.12 16.79 -11.64
N ARG A 173 -8.79 15.96 -10.84
CA ARG A 173 -8.76 16.01 -9.37
C ARG A 173 -7.98 14.84 -8.78
N GLN A 174 -8.02 13.69 -9.43
CA GLN A 174 -7.34 12.51 -8.97
C GLN A 174 -6.46 11.91 -10.07
N LEU A 175 -5.17 11.76 -9.77
CA LEU A 175 -4.20 11.08 -10.63
C LEU A 175 -3.53 9.97 -9.84
N ASP A 176 -3.65 8.74 -10.32
CA ASP A 176 -2.99 7.57 -9.74
C ASP A 176 -1.97 7.00 -10.72
N CYS A 177 -0.69 7.08 -10.36
CA CYS A 177 0.44 6.52 -11.09
C CYS A 177 1.19 5.46 -10.26
N THR A 178 0.53 4.88 -9.27
CA THR A 178 1.12 3.87 -8.38
C THR A 178 1.70 2.71 -9.18
N LYS A 179 2.86 2.23 -8.76
CA LYS A 179 3.50 1.04 -9.33
C LYS A 179 3.73 1.16 -10.84
N ASN A 180 4.58 2.09 -11.19
CA ASN A 180 5.15 2.31 -12.51
C ASN A 180 6.68 2.41 -12.39
N TYR A 181 7.36 2.95 -13.38
CA TYR A 181 8.82 3.14 -13.40
C TYR A 181 9.21 4.61 -13.54
N LEU A 182 8.37 5.53 -13.03
CA LEU A 182 8.61 6.96 -13.13
C LEU A 182 9.86 7.36 -12.35
N GLU A 183 10.80 7.97 -13.02
CA GLU A 183 12.02 8.53 -12.40
C GLU A 183 11.85 10.00 -12.00
N THR A 184 11.00 10.71 -12.73
CA THR A 184 10.65 12.11 -12.49
C THR A 184 9.17 12.34 -12.76
N VAL A 185 8.65 13.42 -12.18
CA VAL A 185 7.33 13.96 -12.52
C VAL A 185 7.55 15.25 -13.31
N PRO A 186 6.87 15.47 -14.45
CA PRO A 186 7.01 16.69 -15.22
C PRO A 186 6.72 17.92 -14.36
N SER A 187 7.58 18.92 -14.41
CA SER A 187 7.44 20.16 -13.62
C SER A 187 6.12 20.89 -13.89
N LYS A 188 5.61 20.81 -15.12
CA LYS A 188 4.32 21.40 -15.50
C LYS A 188 3.12 20.71 -14.83
N LEU A 189 3.24 19.44 -14.41
CA LEU A 189 2.18 18.75 -13.66
C LEU A 189 1.85 19.51 -12.37
N ALA A 190 2.85 20.10 -11.76
CA ALA A 190 2.70 20.90 -10.56
C ALA A 190 1.89 22.19 -10.75
N THR A 191 1.55 22.57 -11.98
CA THR A 191 0.66 23.69 -12.30
C THR A 191 -0.83 23.32 -12.37
N MET A 192 -1.17 22.07 -12.13
CA MET A 192 -2.55 21.56 -12.15
C MET A 192 -3.33 22.02 -10.92
N ALA A 193 -4.03 23.14 -11.04
CA ALA A 193 -4.68 23.82 -9.91
C ALA A 193 -5.86 23.03 -9.30
N SER A 194 -6.49 22.14 -10.07
CA SER A 194 -7.65 21.34 -9.62
C SER A 194 -7.28 20.03 -8.94
N LEU A 195 -6.01 19.65 -8.93
CA LEU A 195 -5.56 18.36 -8.42
C LEU A 195 -5.76 18.30 -6.89
N GLU A 196 -6.46 17.27 -6.43
CA GLU A 196 -6.78 17.04 -5.02
C GLU A 196 -6.06 15.81 -4.45
N GLN A 197 -5.83 14.80 -5.28
CA GLN A 197 -5.20 13.54 -4.87
C GLN A 197 -4.17 13.09 -5.90
N LEU A 198 -2.95 12.85 -5.45
CA LEU A 198 -1.84 12.39 -6.28
C LEU A 198 -1.18 11.17 -5.65
N TYR A 199 -1.21 10.06 -6.38
CA TYR A 199 -0.64 8.78 -5.96
C TYR A 199 0.55 8.43 -6.84
N LEU A 200 1.74 8.40 -6.24
CA LEU A 200 3.03 8.14 -6.89
C LEU A 200 3.81 6.99 -6.22
N ARG A 201 3.14 6.19 -5.38
CA ARG A 201 3.79 5.07 -4.69
C ARG A 201 4.41 4.06 -5.66
N LYS A 202 5.44 3.38 -5.21
CA LYS A 202 6.10 2.30 -5.98
C LYS A 202 6.56 2.76 -7.36
N ASN A 203 7.34 3.81 -7.38
CA ASN A 203 8.03 4.30 -8.57
C ASN A 203 9.55 4.41 -8.29
N LYS A 204 10.27 5.15 -9.11
CA LYS A 204 11.72 5.36 -8.99
C LYS A 204 12.07 6.83 -8.77
N LEU A 205 11.16 7.61 -8.19
CA LEU A 205 11.35 9.05 -7.97
C LEU A 205 12.51 9.30 -7.01
N ARG A 206 13.41 10.21 -7.38
CA ARG A 206 14.55 10.64 -6.55
C ARG A 206 14.28 11.94 -5.81
N SER A 207 13.28 12.70 -6.23
CA SER A 207 12.85 13.95 -5.63
C SER A 207 11.35 14.14 -5.79
N LEU A 208 10.75 14.95 -4.93
CA LEU A 208 9.40 15.44 -5.12
C LEU A 208 9.42 16.62 -6.11
N PRO A 209 8.37 16.79 -6.93
CA PRO A 209 8.19 18.01 -7.68
C PRO A 209 7.90 19.20 -6.75
N GLU A 210 8.14 20.41 -7.22
CA GLU A 210 7.58 21.60 -6.62
C GLU A 210 6.12 21.73 -7.05
N PHE A 211 5.26 22.25 -6.16
CA PHE A 211 3.82 22.35 -6.39
C PHE A 211 3.34 23.81 -6.30
N PRO A 212 3.77 24.73 -7.17
CA PRO A 212 3.50 26.15 -7.03
C PRO A 212 2.02 26.52 -7.14
N SER A 213 1.22 25.71 -7.83
CA SER A 213 -0.19 26.01 -8.12
C SER A 213 -1.17 25.00 -7.56
N CYS A 214 -0.72 23.89 -6.96
CA CYS A 214 -1.56 22.81 -6.46
C CYS A 214 -2.15 23.14 -5.07
N LYS A 215 -2.83 24.25 -4.94
CA LYS A 215 -3.39 24.72 -3.65
C LYS A 215 -4.53 23.86 -3.12
N LEU A 216 -5.17 23.06 -3.99
CA LEU A 216 -6.27 22.16 -3.62
C LEU A 216 -5.80 20.74 -3.30
N LEU A 217 -4.50 20.44 -3.42
CA LEU A 217 -3.97 19.11 -3.15
C LEU A 217 -4.19 18.75 -1.69
N LYS A 218 -4.93 17.67 -1.44
CA LYS A 218 -5.30 17.16 -0.12
C LYS A 218 -4.48 15.94 0.26
N GLU A 219 -4.16 15.11 -0.71
CA GLU A 219 -3.44 13.86 -0.50
C GLU A 219 -2.28 13.71 -1.47
N LEU A 220 -1.10 13.48 -0.93
CA LEU A 220 0.12 13.15 -1.68
C LEU A 220 0.72 11.86 -1.13
N HIS A 221 0.69 10.81 -1.94
CA HIS A 221 1.25 9.51 -1.62
C HIS A 221 2.46 9.24 -2.53
N ALA A 222 3.66 9.33 -1.98
CA ALA A 222 4.91 9.11 -2.69
C ALA A 222 5.83 8.10 -1.98
N GLY A 223 5.24 7.19 -1.23
CA GLY A 223 5.95 6.10 -0.57
C GLY A 223 6.59 5.11 -1.55
N GLU A 224 7.53 4.33 -1.07
CA GLU A 224 8.22 3.30 -1.83
C GLU A 224 8.85 3.84 -3.13
N ASN A 225 9.61 4.92 -2.98
CA ASN A 225 10.41 5.53 -4.02
C ASN A 225 11.89 5.61 -3.57
N GLN A 226 12.67 6.48 -4.17
CA GLN A 226 14.08 6.70 -3.87
C GLN A 226 14.35 8.14 -3.48
N ILE A 227 13.36 8.82 -2.89
CA ILE A 227 13.45 10.24 -2.54
C ILE A 227 14.47 10.41 -1.41
N GLU A 228 15.47 11.24 -1.64
CA GLU A 228 16.53 11.52 -0.65
C GLU A 228 16.33 12.86 0.06
N ILE A 229 15.75 13.83 -0.64
CA ILE A 229 15.62 15.21 -0.15
C ILE A 229 14.19 15.69 -0.33
N VAL A 230 13.66 16.29 0.72
CA VAL A 230 12.42 17.08 0.70
C VAL A 230 12.80 18.52 1.01
N ASN A 231 12.64 19.39 0.03
CA ASN A 231 12.98 20.81 0.16
C ASN A 231 11.77 21.65 0.59
N ALA A 232 12.03 22.83 1.12
CA ALA A 232 11.01 23.83 1.44
C ALA A 232 10.07 24.11 0.25
N GLU A 233 10.64 24.25 -0.95
CA GLU A 233 9.89 24.52 -2.20
C GLU A 233 8.88 23.40 -2.56
N ASN A 234 9.15 22.16 -2.15
CA ASN A 234 8.20 21.06 -2.37
C ASN A 234 6.93 21.18 -1.52
N LEU A 235 6.98 21.90 -0.40
CA LEU A 235 5.93 21.89 0.63
C LEU A 235 5.19 23.23 0.76
N LYS A 236 5.88 24.36 0.59
CA LYS A 236 5.38 25.69 0.99
C LYS A 236 4.02 26.11 0.40
N HIS A 237 3.65 25.58 -0.76
CA HIS A 237 2.39 25.92 -1.44
C HIS A 237 1.26 24.92 -1.20
N LEU A 238 1.52 23.81 -0.51
CA LEU A 238 0.55 22.72 -0.27
C LEU A 238 -0.36 23.03 0.93
N ILE A 239 -1.01 24.17 0.91
CA ILE A 239 -1.79 24.72 2.03
C ILE A 239 -3.04 23.91 2.42
N SER A 240 -3.51 23.03 1.52
CA SER A 240 -4.69 22.20 1.75
C SER A 240 -4.34 20.73 2.05
N LEU A 241 -3.04 20.41 2.11
CA LEU A 241 -2.60 19.02 2.28
C LEU A 241 -3.02 18.49 3.65
N SER A 242 -3.75 17.38 3.65
CA SER A 242 -4.18 16.65 4.85
C SER A 242 -3.43 15.33 5.03
N VAL A 243 -2.98 14.71 3.96
CA VAL A 243 -2.22 13.46 3.99
C VAL A 243 -0.93 13.60 3.18
N LEU A 244 0.19 13.37 3.85
CA LEU A 244 1.50 13.25 3.21
C LEU A 244 2.12 11.90 3.60
N GLU A 245 2.28 11.03 2.61
CA GLU A 245 2.85 9.71 2.80
C GLU A 245 4.15 9.59 1.99
N LEU A 246 5.25 9.45 2.70
CA LEU A 246 6.61 9.38 2.18
C LEU A 246 7.38 8.17 2.73
N ARG A 247 6.68 7.17 3.24
CA ARG A 247 7.30 5.96 3.81
C ARG A 247 8.17 5.24 2.78
N ASP A 248 9.12 4.48 3.25
CA ASP A 248 9.98 3.63 2.41
C ASP A 248 10.69 4.43 1.30
N ASN A 249 11.34 5.50 1.70
CA ASN A 249 12.23 6.32 0.88
C ASN A 249 13.64 6.38 1.51
N LYS A 250 14.46 7.33 1.09
CA LYS A 250 15.82 7.55 1.58
C LYS A 250 15.99 8.95 2.17
N ILE A 251 14.91 9.51 2.71
CA ILE A 251 14.86 10.89 3.22
C ILE A 251 15.73 10.98 4.47
N LYS A 252 16.67 11.93 4.46
CA LYS A 252 17.63 12.15 5.55
C LYS A 252 17.20 13.24 6.53
N SER A 253 16.40 14.19 6.07
CA SER A 253 15.92 15.32 6.87
C SER A 253 14.58 15.83 6.37
N VAL A 254 13.83 16.44 7.26
CA VAL A 254 12.55 17.11 6.97
C VAL A 254 12.77 18.61 7.20
N PRO A 255 12.40 19.50 6.26
CA PRO A 255 12.57 20.93 6.42
C PRO A 255 11.58 21.51 7.44
N ASP A 256 11.94 22.63 8.05
CA ASP A 256 11.08 23.34 9.01
C ASP A 256 9.76 23.82 8.38
N GLU A 257 9.75 24.03 7.07
CA GLU A 257 8.57 24.41 6.28
C GLU A 257 7.46 23.36 6.27
N ILE A 258 7.70 22.17 6.80
CA ILE A 258 6.62 21.18 7.06
C ILE A 258 5.53 21.78 7.95
N THR A 259 5.87 22.76 8.80
CA THR A 259 4.93 23.47 9.66
C THR A 259 3.97 24.37 8.90
N LEU A 260 4.24 24.70 7.65
CA LEU A 260 3.33 25.45 6.79
C LEU A 260 2.10 24.63 6.37
N LEU A 261 2.17 23.31 6.52
CA LEU A 261 1.08 22.38 6.21
C LEU A 261 0.05 22.35 7.33
N GLN A 262 -0.62 23.47 7.59
CA GLN A 262 -1.50 23.67 8.73
C GLN A 262 -2.72 22.73 8.78
N LYS A 263 -3.12 22.15 7.63
CA LYS A 263 -4.24 21.20 7.53
C LYS A 263 -3.79 19.74 7.62
N LEU A 264 -2.49 19.49 7.81
CA LEU A 264 -1.96 18.14 7.81
C LEU A 264 -2.51 17.33 8.99
N GLU A 265 -3.16 16.21 8.68
CA GLU A 265 -3.74 15.29 9.66
C GLU A 265 -2.93 13.98 9.75
N ARG A 266 -2.32 13.58 8.64
CA ARG A 266 -1.56 12.33 8.54
C ARG A 266 -0.20 12.57 7.87
N LEU A 267 0.86 12.24 8.57
CA LEU A 267 2.23 12.27 8.08
C LEU A 267 2.89 10.91 8.31
N ASP A 268 3.24 10.23 7.24
CA ASP A 268 3.93 8.95 7.29
C ASP A 268 5.34 9.08 6.70
N LEU A 269 6.33 9.02 7.56
CA LEU A 269 7.76 9.11 7.25
C LEU A 269 8.49 7.82 7.65
N SER A 270 7.77 6.74 7.92
CA SER A 270 8.36 5.48 8.35
C SER A 270 9.35 4.91 7.32
N ASN A 271 10.32 4.16 7.78
CA ASN A 271 11.34 3.50 6.96
C ASN A 271 12.07 4.48 6.03
N ASN A 272 12.62 5.54 6.60
CA ASN A 272 13.51 6.48 5.95
C ASN A 272 14.86 6.53 6.68
N ASP A 273 15.72 7.47 6.31
CA ASP A 273 17.04 7.67 6.91
C ASP A 273 17.08 8.95 7.78
N ILE A 274 15.94 9.35 8.35
CA ILE A 274 15.80 10.58 9.13
C ILE A 274 16.50 10.41 10.47
N SER A 275 17.49 11.25 10.73
CA SER A 275 18.23 11.28 11.99
C SER A 275 17.74 12.35 12.96
N ARG A 276 17.11 13.40 12.45
CA ARG A 276 16.55 14.52 13.20
C ARG A 276 15.24 15.00 12.59
N LEU A 277 14.33 15.42 13.46
CA LEU A 277 13.09 16.10 13.06
C LEU A 277 13.12 17.54 13.52
N PRO A 278 12.51 18.47 12.78
CA PRO A 278 12.29 19.82 13.27
C PRO A 278 11.33 19.74 14.46
N TYR A 279 11.72 20.35 15.58
CA TYR A 279 10.86 20.40 16.78
C TYR A 279 9.56 21.15 16.51
N THR A 280 9.59 22.09 15.57
CA THR A 280 8.44 22.86 15.08
C THR A 280 7.32 21.99 14.54
N LEU A 281 7.59 20.75 14.15
CA LEU A 281 6.58 19.75 13.77
C LEU A 281 5.51 19.57 14.87
N GLY A 282 5.90 19.75 16.13
CA GLY A 282 4.99 19.72 17.27
C GLY A 282 3.89 20.79 17.23
N ASN A 283 4.06 21.85 16.45
CA ASN A 283 3.10 22.95 16.32
C ASN A 283 2.01 22.70 15.28
N LEU A 284 2.02 21.57 14.56
CA LEU A 284 0.96 21.22 13.62
C LEU A 284 -0.36 20.97 14.38
N PRO A 285 -1.39 21.82 14.17
CA PRO A 285 -2.56 21.82 15.05
C PRO A 285 -3.50 20.62 14.84
N HIS A 286 -3.49 20.03 13.66
CA HIS A 286 -4.44 18.99 13.26
C HIS A 286 -3.82 17.62 13.07
N LEU A 287 -2.51 17.46 13.32
CA LEU A 287 -1.82 16.20 13.09
C LEU A 287 -2.30 15.11 14.07
N LYS A 288 -2.95 14.08 13.53
CA LYS A 288 -3.53 12.96 14.27
C LYS A 288 -2.67 11.70 14.19
N PHE A 289 -1.94 11.55 13.10
CA PHE A 289 -1.11 10.39 12.82
C PHE A 289 0.28 10.82 12.34
N LEU A 290 1.30 10.39 13.05
CA LEU A 290 2.70 10.60 12.71
C LEU A 290 3.45 9.27 12.84
N ALA A 291 3.86 8.69 11.72
CA ALA A 291 4.63 7.46 11.67
C ALA A 291 6.11 7.78 11.38
N LEU A 292 6.98 7.35 12.25
CA LEU A 292 8.43 7.61 12.21
C LEU A 292 9.25 6.33 12.39
N GLU A 293 8.61 5.19 12.53
CA GLU A 293 9.25 3.90 12.75
C GLU A 293 10.24 3.59 11.62
N GLY A 294 11.30 2.86 11.94
CA GLY A 294 12.32 2.51 10.95
C GLY A 294 13.26 3.66 10.56
N ASN A 295 13.28 4.77 11.30
CA ASN A 295 14.23 5.86 11.11
C ASN A 295 15.35 5.85 12.16
N PRO A 296 16.59 6.27 11.83
CA PRO A 296 17.70 6.35 12.77
C PRO A 296 17.63 7.63 13.64
N LEU A 297 16.49 7.88 14.27
CA LEU A 297 16.27 9.07 15.11
C LEU A 297 17.23 9.06 16.32
N ARG A 298 18.02 10.11 16.48
CA ARG A 298 18.99 10.23 17.56
C ARG A 298 18.48 10.98 18.78
N THR A 299 17.54 11.90 18.56
CA THR A 299 17.05 12.84 19.59
C THR A 299 15.75 12.42 20.22
N ILE A 300 15.04 11.44 19.65
CA ILE A 300 13.74 10.97 20.13
C ILE A 300 13.89 9.55 20.64
N ARG A 301 13.50 9.34 21.89
CA ARG A 301 13.48 8.01 22.49
C ARG A 301 12.43 7.14 21.80
N ARG A 302 12.76 5.89 21.57
CA ARG A 302 11.86 4.94 20.91
C ARG A 302 10.60 4.63 21.71
N ASP A 303 10.66 4.72 23.04
CA ASP A 303 9.49 4.62 23.91
C ASP A 303 8.45 5.73 23.65
N LEU A 304 8.90 6.91 23.26
CA LEU A 304 8.00 8.01 22.85
C LEU A 304 7.27 7.72 21.55
N LEU A 305 7.94 7.06 20.60
CA LEU A 305 7.31 6.64 19.34
C LEU A 305 6.16 5.64 19.59
N GLN A 306 6.27 4.84 20.64
CA GLN A 306 5.25 3.85 21.01
C GLN A 306 4.07 4.46 21.78
N LYS A 307 4.23 5.60 22.41
CA LYS A 307 3.17 6.28 23.18
C LYS A 307 2.12 6.97 22.33
N GLY A 308 2.35 7.00 21.02
CA GLY A 308 1.43 7.57 20.05
C GLY A 308 1.73 9.03 19.70
N THR A 309 1.05 9.48 18.65
CA THR A 309 1.32 10.78 17.99
C THR A 309 1.21 11.96 18.94
N GLN A 310 0.21 11.99 19.82
CA GLN A 310 -0.04 13.15 20.69
C GLN A 310 1.08 13.36 21.72
N GLU A 311 1.58 12.30 22.32
CA GLU A 311 2.70 12.38 23.27
C GLU A 311 4.00 12.78 22.57
N LEU A 312 4.20 12.31 21.34
CA LEU A 312 5.34 12.71 20.52
C LEU A 312 5.29 14.19 20.15
N LEU A 313 4.14 14.70 19.73
CA LEU A 313 3.96 16.14 19.42
C LEU A 313 4.16 17.02 20.65
N LYS A 314 3.68 16.58 21.82
CA LYS A 314 3.89 17.25 23.09
C LYS A 314 5.37 17.33 23.45
N TYR A 315 6.10 16.24 23.26
CA TYR A 315 7.54 16.21 23.46
C TYR A 315 8.27 17.17 22.52
N LEU A 316 7.93 17.16 21.21
CA LEU A 316 8.56 18.07 20.25
C LEU A 316 8.31 19.55 20.62
N ARG A 317 7.09 19.89 21.06
CA ARG A 317 6.76 21.24 21.52
C ARG A 317 7.58 21.65 22.75
N SER A 318 7.80 20.73 23.70
CA SER A 318 8.61 21.03 24.88
C SER A 318 10.05 21.39 24.53
N LYS A 319 10.58 20.79 23.45
CA LYS A 319 11.94 21.07 22.98
C LYS A 319 12.11 22.42 22.28
N ILE A 320 11.06 22.98 21.70
CA ILE A 320 11.07 24.35 21.14
C ILE A 320 11.37 25.38 22.23
N GLN A 321 10.83 25.20 23.44
CA GLN A 321 11.06 26.12 24.55
C GLN A 321 12.50 26.04 25.09
N ASP A 322 13.09 24.85 25.08
CA ASP A 322 14.48 24.65 25.52
C ASP A 322 15.49 25.34 24.58
N ASP A 323 15.24 25.36 23.26
CA ASP A 323 16.12 26.00 22.26
C ASP A 323 16.09 27.54 22.33
N VAL A 324 14.97 28.13 22.73
CA VAL A 324 14.84 29.59 22.89
C VAL A 324 15.59 30.09 24.15
N THR A 325 15.76 29.25 25.14
CA THR A 325 16.47 29.58 26.37
C THR A 325 17.97 29.32 26.32
N SER A 326 18.45 28.54 25.32
CA SER A 326 19.88 28.15 25.21
C SER A 326 20.73 28.99 24.23
N SER A 327 20.19 30.08 23.68
CA SER A 327 20.93 30.93 22.74
C SER A 327 21.86 31.97 23.40
N ASN A 328 22.06 31.93 24.69
CA ASN A 328 22.99 32.81 25.43
C ASN A 328 23.79 31.99 26.46
N GLU A 329 24.73 31.16 26.01
CA GLU A 329 25.92 30.82 26.79
C GLU A 329 26.70 29.72 26.04
N GLU A 330 27.92 30.03 25.63
CA GLU A 330 28.93 29.03 25.24
C GLU A 330 29.29 28.19 26.47
N PRO A 331 29.20 26.86 26.40
CA PRO A 331 29.73 26.03 27.49
C PRO A 331 31.23 25.85 27.34
N PRO A 332 31.97 25.90 28.45
CA PRO A 332 33.39 25.67 28.45
C PRO A 332 33.72 24.22 28.09
N VAL A 333 34.78 24.13 27.29
CA VAL A 333 35.41 22.85 26.96
C VAL A 333 35.90 22.19 28.24
N THR A 334 35.28 21.13 28.67
CA THR A 334 35.86 20.25 29.69
C THR A 334 35.43 18.80 29.52
N ALA A 335 36.47 18.00 29.40
CA ALA A 335 36.56 16.59 29.76
C ALA A 335 35.76 15.56 28.92
N MET A 336 36.50 14.84 28.13
CA MET A 336 36.20 13.47 27.77
C MET A 336 35.74 12.70 28.99
N THR A 337 34.45 12.47 29.13
CA THR A 337 33.97 11.35 29.92
C THR A 337 33.98 10.12 29.02
N LEU A 338 34.88 9.21 29.33
CA LEU A 338 34.86 7.84 28.89
C LEU A 338 33.44 7.27 29.03
N PRO A 339 32.96 6.41 28.09
CA PRO A 339 31.69 5.75 28.26
C PRO A 339 31.73 5.01 29.59
N SER A 340 30.74 5.27 30.45
CA SER A 340 30.56 4.51 31.67
C SER A 340 30.47 3.05 31.29
N GLU A 341 31.42 2.26 31.78
CA GLU A 341 31.39 0.81 31.71
C GLU A 341 29.99 0.34 32.04
N SER A 342 29.33 -0.30 31.05
CA SER A 342 28.04 -0.92 31.27
C SER A 342 28.22 -2.06 32.26
N ARG A 343 27.95 -1.77 33.53
CA ARG A 343 27.98 -2.82 34.58
C ARG A 343 27.01 -3.90 34.18
N ILE A 344 27.54 -5.10 33.94
CA ILE A 344 26.76 -6.31 33.67
C ILE A 344 25.86 -6.56 34.88
N ASN A 345 24.55 -6.63 34.66
CA ASN A 345 23.59 -6.91 35.72
C ASN A 345 23.57 -8.41 36.02
N MET A 346 24.45 -8.85 36.86
CA MET A 346 24.55 -10.26 37.27
C MET A 346 23.28 -10.76 37.97
N HIS A 347 22.54 -9.89 38.65
CA HIS A 347 21.27 -10.27 39.29
C HIS A 347 20.22 -10.66 38.22
N ALA A 348 20.13 -9.91 37.15
CA ALA A 348 19.23 -10.23 36.02
C ALA A 348 19.60 -11.59 35.41
N ILE A 349 20.88 -11.86 35.22
CA ILE A 349 21.39 -13.12 34.66
C ILE A 349 21.10 -14.31 35.57
N THR A 350 21.45 -14.20 36.84
CA THR A 350 21.37 -15.34 37.78
C THR A 350 19.94 -15.61 38.25
N THR A 351 19.18 -14.59 38.53
CA THR A 351 17.85 -14.69 39.13
C THR A 351 16.73 -14.67 38.10
N LEU A 352 16.74 -13.68 37.18
CA LEU A 352 15.70 -13.51 36.16
C LEU A 352 15.99 -14.35 34.91
N LYS A 353 17.17 -14.94 34.79
CA LYS A 353 17.61 -15.66 33.58
C LYS A 353 17.54 -14.80 32.32
N LEU A 354 17.77 -13.49 32.46
CA LEU A 354 17.67 -12.48 31.44
C LEU A 354 19.05 -11.89 31.12
N LEU A 355 19.43 -11.96 29.84
CA LEU A 355 20.56 -11.21 29.29
C LEU A 355 20.01 -9.88 28.71
N GLU A 356 20.21 -8.80 29.44
CA GLU A 356 19.69 -7.48 29.13
C GLU A 356 20.80 -6.56 28.61
N TYR A 357 20.67 -6.11 27.36
CA TYR A 357 21.53 -5.10 26.77
C TYR A 357 20.73 -4.19 25.81
N SER A 358 19.58 -3.74 26.26
CA SER A 358 18.71 -2.85 25.48
C SER A 358 19.02 -1.38 25.73
N GLU A 359 18.57 -0.52 24.81
CA GLU A 359 18.64 0.95 24.93
C GLU A 359 20.06 1.53 25.07
N LYS A 360 21.06 0.84 24.61
CA LYS A 360 22.48 1.25 24.70
C LYS A 360 22.99 2.00 23.48
N GLN A 361 22.17 2.12 22.43
CA GLN A 361 22.59 2.68 21.14
C GLN A 361 23.84 1.99 20.57
N ALA A 362 24.04 0.73 20.90
CA ALA A 362 25.22 -0.03 20.54
C ALA A 362 25.14 -0.55 19.11
N ALA A 363 26.23 -0.41 18.35
CA ALA A 363 26.37 -1.01 17.02
C ALA A 363 26.69 -2.51 17.08
N MET A 364 27.19 -2.99 18.22
CA MET A 364 27.49 -4.39 18.49
C MET A 364 27.29 -4.71 19.97
N ILE A 365 27.00 -5.96 20.28
CA ILE A 365 26.93 -6.43 21.66
C ILE A 365 28.33 -6.78 22.14
N PRO A 366 28.80 -6.25 23.29
CA PRO A 366 30.11 -6.56 23.81
C PRO A 366 30.28 -8.05 24.15
N ASP A 367 31.44 -8.58 23.85
CA ASP A 367 31.77 -9.98 24.15
C ASP A 367 31.62 -10.35 25.64
N GLU A 368 31.85 -9.38 26.52
CA GLU A 368 31.68 -9.52 27.97
C GLU A 368 30.27 -9.99 28.36
N MET A 369 29.23 -9.57 27.60
CA MET A 369 27.87 -9.99 27.85
C MET A 369 27.69 -11.48 27.62
N PHE A 370 28.26 -12.03 26.56
CA PHE A 370 28.23 -13.46 26.28
C PHE A 370 29.09 -14.26 27.27
N ASN A 371 30.25 -13.71 27.67
CA ASN A 371 31.11 -14.32 28.64
C ASN A 371 30.42 -14.44 30.01
N ALA A 372 29.63 -13.44 30.40
CA ALA A 372 28.89 -13.43 31.66
C ALA A 372 27.84 -14.54 31.78
N VAL A 373 27.29 -15.00 30.67
CA VAL A 373 26.25 -16.04 30.62
C VAL A 373 26.80 -17.43 30.35
N SER A 374 28.09 -17.55 30.07
CA SER A 374 28.71 -18.86 29.75
C SER A 374 28.57 -19.90 30.89
N SER A 375 28.61 -19.44 32.13
CA SER A 375 28.40 -20.29 33.32
C SER A 375 27.01 -20.16 33.96
N ASN A 376 26.17 -19.24 33.44
CA ASN A 376 24.83 -18.97 33.96
C ASN A 376 23.83 -18.95 32.80
N PRO A 377 23.26 -20.10 32.41
CA PRO A 377 22.36 -20.15 31.25
C PRO A 377 21.15 -19.25 31.48
N VAL A 378 20.85 -18.43 30.46
CA VAL A 378 19.70 -17.53 30.42
C VAL A 378 18.62 -18.09 29.51
N THR A 379 17.38 -17.73 29.77
CA THR A 379 16.23 -18.13 28.94
C THR A 379 15.74 -17.02 28.04
N THR A 380 16.02 -15.77 28.38
CA THR A 380 15.58 -14.57 27.69
C THR A 380 16.76 -13.68 27.33
N VAL A 381 16.75 -13.17 26.11
CA VAL A 381 17.73 -12.22 25.59
C VAL A 381 17.01 -10.97 25.09
N ASN A 382 17.41 -9.82 25.61
CA ASN A 382 16.88 -8.54 25.17
C ASN A 382 18.01 -7.63 24.65
N PHE A 383 18.15 -7.55 23.34
CA PHE A 383 19.06 -6.65 22.63
C PHE A 383 18.33 -5.56 21.88
N SER A 384 17.09 -5.30 22.25
CA SER A 384 16.25 -4.32 21.58
C SER A 384 16.76 -2.88 21.74
N LYS A 385 16.29 -2.00 20.85
CA LYS A 385 16.58 -0.55 20.90
C LYS A 385 18.09 -0.23 20.88
N ASN A 386 18.80 -0.89 19.99
CA ASN A 386 20.20 -0.63 19.68
C ASN A 386 20.37 -0.21 18.21
N GLN A 387 21.59 -0.25 17.70
CA GLN A 387 21.92 0.07 16.32
C GLN A 387 22.56 -1.12 15.61
N LEU A 388 22.18 -2.34 16.00
CA LEU A 388 22.72 -3.55 15.42
C LEU A 388 22.34 -3.64 13.94
N SER A 389 23.34 -3.82 13.08
CA SER A 389 23.15 -4.06 11.65
C SER A 389 22.99 -5.54 11.30
N GLU A 390 23.40 -6.40 12.21
CA GLU A 390 23.32 -7.86 12.09
C GLU A 390 22.99 -8.49 13.43
N VAL A 391 22.50 -9.74 13.38
CA VAL A 391 22.34 -10.56 14.57
C VAL A 391 23.71 -10.88 15.14
N PRO A 392 23.96 -10.69 16.44
CA PRO A 392 25.25 -11.00 17.03
C PRO A 392 25.63 -12.47 16.78
N PRO A 393 26.79 -12.75 16.16
CA PRO A 393 27.17 -14.14 15.82
C PRO A 393 27.25 -15.08 17.01
N ARG A 394 27.68 -14.57 18.17
CA ARG A 394 27.80 -15.32 19.42
C ARG A 394 26.46 -15.73 20.04
N ILE A 395 25.33 -15.30 19.48
CA ILE A 395 24.00 -15.73 19.95
C ILE A 395 23.83 -17.24 19.88
N VAL A 396 24.57 -17.92 19.00
CA VAL A 396 24.58 -19.37 18.87
C VAL A 396 25.05 -20.09 20.14
N GLU A 397 25.87 -19.43 20.95
CA GLU A 397 26.33 -19.98 22.23
C GLU A 397 25.19 -20.22 23.23
N LEU A 398 24.04 -19.56 23.00
CA LEU A 398 22.85 -19.62 23.85
C LEU A 398 21.82 -20.65 23.37
N LYS A 399 22.14 -21.47 22.39
CA LYS A 399 21.21 -22.40 21.71
C LYS A 399 20.53 -23.41 22.63
N ASP A 400 21.18 -23.78 23.71
CA ASP A 400 20.72 -24.84 24.63
C ASP A 400 19.79 -24.32 25.73
N SER A 401 19.63 -23.01 25.89
CA SER A 401 18.89 -22.43 27.00
C SER A 401 17.87 -21.38 26.61
N VAL A 402 18.14 -20.58 25.57
CA VAL A 402 17.33 -19.42 25.22
C VAL A 402 16.02 -19.82 24.53
N CYS A 403 14.91 -19.28 25.03
CA CYS A 403 13.55 -19.49 24.53
C CYS A 403 12.92 -18.19 23.97
N ASP A 404 13.40 -17.04 24.39
CA ASP A 404 12.86 -15.73 24.05
C ASP A 404 13.98 -14.78 23.64
N VAL A 405 13.89 -14.21 22.44
CA VAL A 405 14.85 -13.25 21.89
C VAL A 405 14.14 -12.02 21.36
N SER A 406 14.53 -10.85 21.87
CA SER A 406 14.14 -9.57 21.33
C SER A 406 15.34 -8.87 20.68
N LEU A 407 15.22 -8.64 19.38
CA LEU A 407 16.13 -7.83 18.55
C LEU A 407 15.37 -6.63 17.95
N ALA A 408 14.25 -6.29 18.55
CA ALA A 408 13.39 -5.22 18.07
C ALA A 408 14.10 -3.87 18.08
N PHE A 409 13.68 -2.97 17.18
CA PHE A 409 14.23 -1.61 17.10
C PHE A 409 15.74 -1.56 16.90
N ASN A 410 16.20 -2.26 15.89
CA ASN A 410 17.59 -2.26 15.42
C ASN A 410 17.64 -1.88 13.93
N LYS A 411 18.76 -2.17 13.28
CA LYS A 411 18.99 -1.90 11.85
C LYS A 411 19.28 -3.18 11.08
N ILE A 412 18.77 -4.31 11.55
CA ILE A 412 19.06 -5.63 11.00
C ILE A 412 18.39 -5.76 9.64
N SER A 413 19.17 -6.07 8.61
CA SER A 413 18.70 -6.22 7.23
C SER A 413 18.50 -7.68 6.83
N SER A 414 19.09 -8.63 7.56
CA SER A 414 18.95 -10.06 7.32
C SER A 414 19.07 -10.84 8.63
N VAL A 415 18.41 -11.99 8.69
CA VAL A 415 18.53 -12.94 9.81
C VAL A 415 19.67 -13.89 9.52
N SER A 416 20.61 -13.99 10.44
CA SER A 416 21.76 -14.86 10.29
C SER A 416 21.41 -16.34 10.56
N PRO A 417 22.14 -17.28 9.94
CA PRO A 417 21.98 -18.70 10.24
C PRO A 417 22.22 -19.06 11.71
N GLN A 418 23.03 -18.30 12.43
CA GLN A 418 23.30 -18.51 13.85
C GLN A 418 22.04 -18.38 14.72
N LEU A 419 21.15 -17.41 14.40
CA LEU A 419 19.87 -17.29 15.09
C LEU A 419 18.99 -18.52 14.84
N CYS A 420 19.04 -19.09 13.66
CA CYS A 420 18.28 -20.27 13.29
C CYS A 420 18.73 -21.56 14.02
N MET A 421 19.86 -21.52 14.69
CA MET A 421 20.36 -22.64 15.52
C MET A 421 19.78 -22.67 16.95
N LEU A 422 19.01 -21.65 17.33
CA LEU A 422 18.34 -21.57 18.63
C LEU A 422 17.10 -22.48 18.67
N HIS A 423 17.30 -23.79 18.72
CA HIS A 423 16.24 -24.79 18.57
C HIS A 423 15.20 -24.82 19.71
N LYS A 424 15.45 -24.14 20.83
CA LYS A 424 14.49 -23.97 21.93
C LYS A 424 13.67 -22.68 21.83
N LEU A 425 13.94 -21.86 20.82
CA LEU A 425 13.28 -20.57 20.65
C LEU A 425 11.77 -20.73 20.47
N THR A 426 11.01 -20.03 21.30
CA THR A 426 9.54 -19.97 21.26
C THR A 426 9.01 -18.58 20.87
N HIS A 427 9.74 -17.52 21.20
CA HIS A 427 9.38 -16.14 20.96
C HIS A 427 10.53 -15.42 20.28
N LEU A 428 10.24 -14.78 19.15
CA LEU A 428 11.22 -13.97 18.40
C LEU A 428 10.60 -12.64 18.01
N ASP A 429 11.18 -11.56 18.53
CA ASP A 429 10.76 -10.20 18.21
C ASP A 429 11.83 -9.51 17.35
N LEU A 430 11.48 -9.30 16.08
CA LEU A 430 12.30 -8.63 15.06
C LEU A 430 11.62 -7.35 14.51
N ARG A 431 10.61 -6.84 15.20
CA ARG A 431 9.91 -5.64 14.76
C ARG A 431 10.82 -4.42 14.66
N ASN A 432 10.45 -3.47 13.80
CA ASN A 432 11.23 -2.24 13.60
C ASN A 432 12.71 -2.51 13.24
N ASN A 433 12.93 -3.32 12.23
CA ASN A 433 14.21 -3.57 11.59
C ASN A 433 14.12 -3.27 10.08
N PHE A 434 15.08 -3.71 9.30
CA PHE A 434 15.13 -3.48 7.84
C PHE A 434 15.06 -4.78 7.04
N LEU A 435 14.39 -5.79 7.59
CA LEU A 435 14.29 -7.10 6.95
C LEU A 435 13.51 -7.03 5.65
N THR A 436 14.05 -7.61 4.60
CA THR A 436 13.41 -7.75 3.29
C THR A 436 13.01 -9.19 2.97
N SER A 437 13.58 -10.15 3.69
CA SER A 437 13.31 -11.59 3.55
C SER A 437 13.69 -12.31 4.83
N LEU A 438 13.29 -13.57 4.94
CA LEU A 438 13.74 -14.49 5.98
C LEU A 438 14.47 -15.68 5.33
N PRO A 439 15.53 -16.23 5.98
CA PRO A 439 16.26 -17.39 5.46
C PRO A 439 15.44 -18.68 5.63
N GLU A 440 15.63 -19.62 4.71
CA GLU A 440 14.97 -20.93 4.77
C GLU A 440 15.40 -21.75 5.99
N GLU A 441 16.59 -21.50 6.52
CA GLU A 441 17.12 -22.13 7.73
C GLU A 441 16.25 -21.91 8.98
N MET A 442 15.37 -20.90 8.97
CA MET A 442 14.40 -20.69 10.06
C MET A 442 13.42 -21.86 10.22
N GLU A 443 13.27 -22.72 9.23
CA GLU A 443 12.49 -23.95 9.34
C GLU A 443 12.97 -24.86 10.48
N ALA A 444 14.23 -24.75 10.85
CA ALA A 444 14.81 -25.46 12.00
C ALA A 444 14.26 -25.00 13.37
N LEU A 445 13.60 -23.84 13.43
CA LEU A 445 12.98 -23.32 14.66
C LEU A 445 11.63 -24.00 14.93
N THR A 446 11.65 -25.30 15.15
CA THR A 446 10.43 -26.14 15.25
C THR A 446 9.55 -25.84 16.48
N ARG A 447 10.05 -25.09 17.47
CA ARG A 447 9.32 -24.69 18.67
C ARG A 447 8.84 -23.24 18.65
N LEU A 448 9.16 -22.48 17.59
CA LEU A 448 8.78 -21.08 17.50
C LEU A 448 7.27 -20.94 17.46
N GLN A 449 6.72 -20.24 18.45
CA GLN A 449 5.28 -20.01 18.62
C GLN A 449 4.87 -18.61 18.21
N ILE A 450 5.67 -17.61 18.52
CA ILE A 450 5.37 -16.20 18.27
C ILE A 450 6.54 -15.57 17.53
N ILE A 451 6.24 -14.97 16.38
CA ILE A 451 7.16 -14.14 15.64
C ILE A 451 6.55 -12.76 15.36
N ASN A 452 7.29 -11.72 15.72
CA ASN A 452 6.91 -10.34 15.42
C ASN A 452 7.88 -9.76 14.40
N LEU A 453 7.37 -9.52 13.19
CA LEU A 453 8.07 -8.95 12.05
C LEU A 453 7.47 -7.60 11.64
N SER A 454 6.63 -7.01 12.49
CA SER A 454 5.97 -5.73 12.20
C SER A 454 7.01 -4.63 11.97
N PHE A 455 6.65 -3.65 11.12
CA PHE A 455 7.53 -2.52 10.81
C PHE A 455 8.89 -2.95 10.22
N ASN A 456 8.85 -3.84 9.23
CA ASN A 456 9.98 -4.22 8.40
C ASN A 456 9.73 -3.84 6.93
N ARG A 457 10.50 -4.41 6.01
CA ARG A 457 10.44 -4.09 4.56
C ARG A 457 10.11 -5.34 3.74
N LEU A 458 9.34 -6.26 4.30
CA LEU A 458 8.96 -7.51 3.64
C LEU A 458 7.94 -7.22 2.54
N LYS A 459 8.28 -7.56 1.30
CA LYS A 459 7.40 -7.41 0.12
C LYS A 459 6.58 -8.66 -0.18
N VAL A 460 7.07 -9.79 0.31
CA VAL A 460 6.45 -11.11 0.13
C VAL A 460 6.27 -11.73 1.50
N PHE A 461 5.16 -12.44 1.68
CA PHE A 461 4.99 -13.26 2.89
C PHE A 461 6.13 -14.29 2.93
N PRO A 462 6.93 -14.32 4.01
CA PRO A 462 8.07 -15.23 4.07
C PRO A 462 7.61 -16.69 4.03
N SER A 463 7.93 -17.39 2.94
CA SER A 463 7.48 -18.78 2.71
C SER A 463 7.92 -19.75 3.81
N VAL A 464 9.06 -19.49 4.44
CA VAL A 464 9.56 -20.31 5.54
C VAL A 464 8.60 -20.37 6.72
N LEU A 465 7.81 -19.33 6.97
CA LEU A 465 6.84 -19.30 8.08
C LEU A 465 5.75 -20.36 7.92
N TYR A 466 5.39 -20.71 6.68
CA TYR A 466 4.41 -21.77 6.43
C TYR A 466 4.89 -23.15 6.92
N HIS A 467 6.20 -23.34 7.05
CA HIS A 467 6.85 -24.61 7.39
C HIS A 467 7.28 -24.72 8.85
N ILE A 468 7.00 -23.74 9.67
CA ILE A 468 7.28 -23.76 11.11
C ILE A 468 6.05 -24.28 11.85
N PRO A 469 6.04 -25.53 12.34
CA PRO A 469 4.80 -26.21 12.77
C PRO A 469 4.21 -25.66 14.07
N ALA A 470 5.01 -25.04 14.92
CA ALA A 470 4.56 -24.55 16.23
C ALA A 470 4.02 -23.11 16.21
N LEU A 471 4.08 -22.41 15.09
CA LEU A 471 3.65 -21.01 15.01
C LEU A 471 2.15 -20.85 15.33
N GLU A 472 1.89 -20.03 16.34
CA GLU A 472 0.56 -19.65 16.81
C GLU A 472 0.24 -18.19 16.47
N THR A 473 1.26 -17.32 16.44
CA THR A 473 1.11 -15.89 16.21
C THR A 473 2.16 -15.39 15.24
N ILE A 474 1.68 -14.78 14.15
CA ILE A 474 2.50 -14.10 13.15
C ILE A 474 2.06 -12.65 13.05
N LEU A 475 2.94 -11.71 13.40
CA LEU A 475 2.70 -10.28 13.33
C LEU A 475 3.55 -9.69 12.21
N LEU A 476 2.88 -9.25 11.15
CA LEU A 476 3.47 -8.68 9.92
C LEU A 476 2.94 -7.28 9.62
N ALA A 477 2.35 -6.61 10.59
CA ALA A 477 1.80 -5.28 10.38
C ALA A 477 2.87 -4.29 9.88
N ASN A 478 2.45 -3.34 9.03
CA ASN A 478 3.33 -2.29 8.53
C ASN A 478 4.56 -2.85 7.77
N ASN A 479 4.31 -3.76 6.86
CA ASN A 479 5.22 -4.24 5.84
C ASN A 479 4.66 -3.89 4.43
N GLN A 480 5.11 -4.60 3.42
CA GLN A 480 4.71 -4.38 2.02
C GLN A 480 4.21 -5.69 1.39
N VAL A 481 3.69 -6.59 2.19
CA VAL A 481 3.25 -7.92 1.73
C VAL A 481 2.10 -7.75 0.74
N GLY A 482 2.30 -8.25 -0.49
CA GLY A 482 1.35 -8.08 -1.59
C GLY A 482 0.37 -9.24 -1.76
N ALA A 483 0.70 -10.42 -1.25
CA ALA A 483 -0.13 -11.62 -1.36
C ALA A 483 0.18 -12.61 -0.25
N ILE A 484 -0.79 -13.48 0.03
CA ILE A 484 -0.66 -14.62 0.94
C ILE A 484 -1.14 -15.89 0.23
N ASP A 485 -0.59 -17.03 0.64
CA ASP A 485 -1.03 -18.34 0.14
C ASP A 485 -2.01 -18.97 1.14
N PRO A 486 -3.31 -19.00 0.85
CA PRO A 486 -4.32 -19.51 1.76
C PRO A 486 -4.19 -21.02 1.98
N LEU A 487 -3.71 -21.78 0.98
CA LEU A 487 -3.55 -23.23 1.10
C LEU A 487 -2.42 -23.59 2.07
N GLN A 488 -1.36 -22.80 2.08
CA GLN A 488 -0.27 -22.98 3.03
C GLN A 488 -0.68 -22.56 4.45
N LEU A 489 -1.40 -21.45 4.58
CA LEU A 489 -1.93 -21.01 5.87
C LEU A 489 -2.90 -22.03 6.48
N GLN A 490 -3.73 -22.66 5.65
CA GLN A 490 -4.67 -23.70 6.07
C GLN A 490 -3.97 -24.94 6.66
N LYS A 491 -2.74 -25.24 6.25
CA LYS A 491 -1.95 -26.35 6.79
C LYS A 491 -1.29 -26.04 8.14
N MET A 492 -1.32 -24.77 8.57
CA MET A 492 -0.74 -24.35 9.84
C MET A 492 -1.73 -24.61 10.99
N ASP A 493 -1.70 -25.80 11.55
CA ASP A 493 -2.70 -26.29 12.52
C ASP A 493 -2.79 -25.50 13.82
N LYS A 494 -1.75 -24.76 14.18
CA LYS A 494 -1.65 -24.01 15.43
C LYS A 494 -1.82 -22.50 15.26
N LEU A 495 -1.84 -21.99 14.02
CA LEU A 495 -1.91 -20.57 13.76
C LEU A 495 -3.28 -20.00 14.20
N GLY A 496 -3.24 -19.20 15.26
CA GLY A 496 -4.43 -18.54 15.81
C GLY A 496 -4.49 -17.04 15.55
N THR A 497 -3.35 -16.39 15.37
CA THR A 497 -3.27 -14.94 15.16
C THR A 497 -2.39 -14.61 13.94
N LEU A 498 -2.97 -13.88 13.00
CA LEU A 498 -2.27 -13.35 11.83
C LEU A 498 -2.59 -11.86 11.68
N ASP A 499 -1.58 -11.02 11.84
CA ASP A 499 -1.69 -9.57 11.68
C ASP A 499 -1.01 -9.16 10.37
N LEU A 500 -1.80 -8.69 9.43
CA LEU A 500 -1.37 -8.18 8.13
C LEU A 500 -1.82 -6.72 7.92
N GLN A 501 -2.10 -6.00 8.98
CA GLN A 501 -2.51 -4.59 8.89
C GLN A 501 -1.45 -3.75 8.17
N ASN A 502 -1.93 -2.75 7.42
CA ASN A 502 -1.05 -1.79 6.76
C ASN A 502 0.02 -2.46 5.88
N ASN A 503 -0.39 -3.38 5.04
CA ASN A 503 0.40 -4.02 4.00
C ASN A 503 -0.11 -3.62 2.60
N ASP A 504 0.26 -4.38 1.59
CA ASP A 504 -0.06 -4.09 0.19
C ASP A 504 -0.90 -5.21 -0.45
N LEU A 505 -1.72 -5.90 0.35
CA LEU A 505 -2.61 -6.93 -0.16
C LEU A 505 -3.60 -6.34 -1.15
N LEU A 506 -3.53 -6.76 -2.39
CA LEU A 506 -4.44 -6.34 -3.46
C LEU A 506 -5.73 -7.15 -3.45
N GLN A 507 -5.66 -8.36 -2.93
CA GLN A 507 -6.78 -9.30 -2.81
C GLN A 507 -6.65 -10.10 -1.53
N VAL A 508 -7.78 -10.46 -0.96
CA VAL A 508 -7.86 -11.44 0.12
C VAL A 508 -8.44 -12.72 -0.49
N PRO A 509 -7.66 -13.82 -0.56
CA PRO A 509 -8.13 -15.06 -1.15
C PRO A 509 -9.35 -15.60 -0.40
N PRO A 510 -10.45 -15.98 -1.07
CA PRO A 510 -11.64 -16.53 -0.41
C PRO A 510 -11.34 -17.80 0.40
N GLU A 511 -10.38 -18.60 -0.07
CA GLU A 511 -9.96 -19.85 0.56
C GLU A 511 -9.38 -19.63 1.98
N LEU A 512 -8.99 -18.42 2.32
CA LEU A 512 -8.59 -18.04 3.68
C LEU A 512 -9.74 -18.27 4.68
N GLY A 513 -10.99 -18.22 4.22
CA GLY A 513 -12.18 -18.56 5.02
C GLY A 513 -12.18 -19.99 5.58
N ASN A 514 -11.39 -20.90 4.99
CA ASN A 514 -11.24 -22.26 5.46
C ASN A 514 -10.16 -22.43 6.55
N CYS A 515 -9.46 -21.38 6.93
CA CYS A 515 -8.50 -21.42 8.02
C CYS A 515 -9.22 -21.37 9.37
N GLU A 516 -9.74 -22.50 9.82
CA GLU A 516 -10.60 -22.61 11.01
C GLU A 516 -9.87 -22.33 12.33
N THR A 517 -8.54 -22.42 12.32
CA THR A 517 -7.72 -22.16 13.51
C THR A 517 -7.56 -20.67 13.81
N LEU A 518 -7.76 -19.79 12.82
CA LEU A 518 -7.60 -18.35 12.98
C LEU A 518 -8.69 -17.77 13.90
N ARG A 519 -8.26 -17.22 15.03
CA ARG A 519 -9.08 -16.49 16.00
C ARG A 519 -8.98 -14.99 15.83
N THR A 520 -7.82 -14.52 15.40
CA THR A 520 -7.52 -13.11 15.16
C THR A 520 -6.86 -12.97 13.79
N LEU A 521 -7.57 -12.30 12.89
CA LEU A 521 -7.11 -11.95 11.55
C LEU A 521 -7.30 -10.46 11.36
N LEU A 522 -6.21 -9.71 11.26
CA LEU A 522 -6.20 -8.27 11.14
C LEU A 522 -5.72 -7.89 9.73
N LEU A 523 -6.57 -7.23 8.96
CA LEU A 523 -6.37 -6.94 7.54
C LEU A 523 -6.54 -5.45 7.19
N GLU A 524 -6.84 -4.60 8.16
CA GLU A 524 -7.08 -3.17 7.97
C GLU A 524 -5.87 -2.47 7.35
N GLY A 525 -6.12 -1.41 6.58
CA GLY A 525 -5.04 -0.61 5.99
C GLY A 525 -4.40 -1.22 4.73
N ASN A 526 -5.00 -2.24 4.13
CA ASN A 526 -4.57 -2.81 2.85
C ASN A 526 -5.39 -2.24 1.67
N PRO A 527 -4.85 -2.27 0.45
CA PRO A 527 -5.52 -1.69 -0.72
C PRO A 527 -6.60 -2.57 -1.36
N PHE A 528 -6.87 -3.76 -0.85
CA PHE A 528 -7.92 -4.62 -1.41
C PHE A 528 -9.31 -3.97 -1.28
N ARG A 529 -10.21 -4.31 -2.19
CA ARG A 529 -11.57 -3.76 -2.23
C ARG A 529 -12.59 -4.61 -1.46
N THR A 530 -12.32 -5.89 -1.34
CA THR A 530 -13.17 -6.86 -0.65
C THR A 530 -12.32 -7.78 0.23
N PRO A 531 -12.74 -8.06 1.47
CA PRO A 531 -13.94 -7.58 2.18
C PRO A 531 -13.92 -6.07 2.45
N ARG A 532 -15.13 -5.45 2.48
CA ARG A 532 -15.25 -4.01 2.78
C ARG A 532 -14.93 -3.72 4.26
N ALA A 533 -14.52 -2.50 4.56
CA ALA A 533 -14.21 -2.06 5.93
C ALA A 533 -15.32 -2.37 6.95
N ALA A 534 -16.59 -2.30 6.54
CA ALA A 534 -17.74 -2.64 7.39
C ALA A 534 -17.76 -4.13 7.80
N ILE A 535 -17.19 -5.03 6.99
CA ILE A 535 -17.06 -6.45 7.34
C ILE A 535 -15.87 -6.66 8.25
N LEU A 536 -14.74 -5.99 7.96
CA LEU A 536 -13.54 -6.04 8.81
C LEU A 536 -13.86 -5.58 10.24
N ALA A 537 -14.66 -4.52 10.37
CA ALA A 537 -15.07 -3.97 11.66
C ALA A 537 -15.92 -4.95 12.51
N LYS A 538 -16.53 -5.95 11.91
CA LYS A 538 -17.31 -6.99 12.63
C LYS A 538 -16.44 -8.09 13.27
N GLY A 539 -15.13 -8.06 13.01
CA GLY A 539 -14.16 -8.98 13.58
C GLY A 539 -13.90 -10.23 12.73
N THR A 540 -12.96 -11.03 13.19
CA THR A 540 -12.39 -12.16 12.44
C THR A 540 -13.42 -13.18 12.00
N ALA A 541 -14.34 -13.57 12.87
CA ALA A 541 -15.36 -14.56 12.54
C ALA A 541 -16.22 -14.15 11.34
N ALA A 542 -16.66 -12.89 11.32
CA ALA A 542 -17.44 -12.33 10.22
C ALA A 542 -16.64 -12.23 8.91
N VAL A 543 -15.34 -11.92 9.00
CA VAL A 543 -14.44 -11.88 7.83
C VAL A 543 -14.27 -13.27 7.24
N LEU A 544 -13.99 -14.28 8.06
CA LEU A 544 -13.81 -15.66 7.61
C LEU A 544 -15.11 -16.24 7.01
N GLU A 545 -16.27 -15.97 7.61
CA GLU A 545 -17.57 -16.35 7.08
C GLU A 545 -17.84 -15.70 5.71
N TYR A 546 -17.59 -14.41 5.61
CA TYR A 546 -17.71 -13.69 4.34
C TYR A 546 -16.81 -14.29 3.25
N LEU A 547 -15.54 -14.55 3.56
CA LEU A 547 -14.60 -15.15 2.61
C LEU A 547 -15.05 -16.54 2.18
N ARG A 548 -15.50 -17.37 3.13
CA ARG A 548 -16.01 -18.72 2.85
C ARG A 548 -17.20 -18.70 1.90
N SER A 549 -18.08 -17.71 2.03
CA SER A 549 -19.24 -17.55 1.14
C SER A 549 -18.85 -17.19 -0.30
N ARG A 550 -17.59 -16.80 -0.53
CA ARG A 550 -17.05 -16.41 -1.85
C ARG A 550 -16.21 -17.49 -2.52
N ILE A 551 -16.01 -18.62 -1.87
CA ILE A 551 -15.29 -19.75 -2.47
C ILE A 551 -16.18 -20.32 -3.58
N PRO A 552 -15.67 -20.43 -4.83
CA PRO A 552 -16.43 -21.06 -5.92
C PRO A 552 -16.75 -22.52 -5.56
N THR A 553 -18.01 -22.90 -5.65
CA THR A 553 -18.47 -24.28 -5.47
C THR A 553 -18.11 -25.15 -6.67
#